data_248ee0179ee13393740abf732863de1c
#
_entry.id   248ee0179ee13393740abf732863de1c
#
_cell.length_a   1.000
_cell.length_b   1.000
_cell.length_c   1.000
_cell.angle_alpha   90.00
_cell.angle_beta   90.00
_cell.angle_gamma   90.00
#
_symmetry.space_group_name_H-M   'P 1'
#
loop_
_entity.id
_entity.type
_entity.pdbx_description
1 polymer ?
#
loop_
_entity_poly.entity_id
_entity_poly.type
_entity_poly.pdbx_seq_one_letter_code
_entity_poly.pdbx_strand_id
1 'polypeptide(L)'
;MIQPFFAPSEALRRVLDAAAALPRPETETVPLDEAGGRIAAGTLSARMDQPPFDRSPFDGYALHSADTASASRETPVTLPVTMKLYAGDAPASPLPAGCAARIMTGAPLPEGADCVLMQELTDSGEETVQLYAAIKPQQNVVFRGGDIAAGAVIAEAGTVLA
;
A
#
# COMPACT_ATOMS: atom_id res chain seq x y z
N MET A 1 -12.48 -63.43 6.19
CA MET A 1 -11.20 -62.85 6.67
C MET A 1 -11.46 -61.38 6.97
N ILE A 2 -11.44 -60.96 8.24
CA ILE A 2 -11.62 -59.58 8.64
C ILE A 2 -10.32 -58.87 8.29
N GLN A 3 -10.36 -57.87 7.43
CA GLN A 3 -9.16 -57.04 7.14
C GLN A 3 -8.65 -56.39 8.41
N PRO A 4 -7.34 -56.34 8.64
CA PRO A 4 -6.80 -55.71 9.83
C PRO A 4 -7.17 -54.24 9.86
N PHE A 5 -7.66 -53.74 11.03
CA PHE A 5 -7.91 -52.34 11.27
C PHE A 5 -6.56 -51.61 11.23
N PHE A 6 -6.46 -50.56 10.42
CA PHE A 6 -5.28 -49.68 10.43
C PHE A 6 -5.37 -48.69 11.61
N ALA A 7 -4.23 -48.38 12.18
CA ALA A 7 -4.14 -47.22 13.08
C ALA A 7 -4.54 -45.93 12.30
N PRO A 8 -5.18 -44.93 12.92
CA PRO A 8 -5.61 -43.71 12.22
C PRO A 8 -4.50 -43.03 11.42
N SER A 9 -3.26 -43.01 11.95
CA SER A 9 -2.08 -42.47 11.29
C SER A 9 -1.70 -43.24 10.01
N GLU A 10 -1.81 -44.56 10.03
CA GLU A 10 -1.54 -45.42 8.88
C GLU A 10 -2.64 -45.26 7.80
N ALA A 11 -3.89 -45.17 8.23
CA ALA A 11 -5.01 -44.91 7.31
C ALA A 11 -4.84 -43.53 6.61
N LEU A 12 -4.50 -42.46 7.37
CA LEU A 12 -4.23 -41.15 6.82
C LEU A 12 -3.07 -41.18 5.83
N ARG A 13 -1.94 -41.81 6.19
CA ARG A 13 -0.79 -41.96 5.31
C ARG A 13 -1.17 -42.61 3.97
N ARG A 14 -1.92 -43.69 4.01
CA ARG A 14 -2.38 -44.39 2.80
C ARG A 14 -3.29 -43.53 1.90
N VAL A 15 -4.17 -42.75 2.49
CA VAL A 15 -5.01 -41.79 1.77
C VAL A 15 -4.16 -40.73 1.09
N LEU A 16 -3.19 -40.14 1.82
CA LEU A 16 -2.29 -39.12 1.28
C LEU A 16 -1.40 -39.70 0.15
N ASP A 17 -0.86 -40.92 0.33
CA ASP A 17 -0.05 -41.61 -0.70
C ASP A 17 -0.88 -41.88 -1.96
N ALA A 18 -2.12 -42.34 -1.79
CA ALA A 18 -3.03 -42.58 -2.92
C ALA A 18 -3.41 -41.23 -3.61
N ALA A 19 -3.67 -40.17 -2.87
CA ALA A 19 -3.97 -38.84 -3.41
C ALA A 19 -2.76 -38.28 -4.19
N ALA A 20 -1.55 -38.46 -3.67
CA ALA A 20 -0.31 -38.00 -4.32
C ALA A 20 -0.03 -38.77 -5.65
N ALA A 21 -0.52 -39.99 -5.78
CA ALA A 21 -0.39 -40.82 -7.00
C ALA A 21 -1.41 -40.48 -8.10
N LEU A 22 -2.43 -39.63 -7.78
CA LEU A 22 -3.40 -39.24 -8.81
C LEU A 22 -2.73 -38.28 -9.82
N PRO A 23 -3.11 -38.41 -11.12
CA PRO A 23 -2.66 -37.45 -12.12
C PRO A 23 -3.11 -36.05 -11.73
N ARG A 24 -2.23 -35.06 -11.93
CA ARG A 24 -2.61 -33.65 -11.71
C ARG A 24 -3.72 -33.29 -12.69
N PRO A 25 -4.76 -32.56 -12.26
CA PRO A 25 -5.78 -32.05 -13.16
C PRO A 25 -5.15 -31.15 -14.24
N GLU A 26 -5.79 -31.12 -15.41
CA GLU A 26 -5.41 -30.16 -16.44
C GLU A 26 -5.64 -28.74 -15.96
N THR A 27 -4.80 -27.81 -16.45
CA THR A 27 -4.94 -26.40 -16.14
C THR A 27 -5.86 -25.72 -17.14
N GLU A 28 -6.64 -24.75 -16.66
CA GLU A 28 -7.51 -23.91 -17.46
C GLU A 28 -7.23 -22.43 -17.19
N THR A 29 -7.59 -21.57 -18.13
CA THR A 29 -7.57 -20.13 -17.95
C THR A 29 -9.00 -19.65 -17.82
N VAL A 30 -9.29 -18.96 -16.71
CA VAL A 30 -10.63 -18.43 -16.42
C VAL A 30 -10.57 -16.93 -16.14
N PRO A 31 -11.67 -16.19 -16.36
CA PRO A 31 -11.83 -14.82 -15.89
C PRO A 31 -11.64 -14.72 -14.36
N LEU A 32 -11.20 -13.57 -13.87
CA LEU A 32 -10.90 -13.36 -12.44
C LEU A 32 -12.13 -13.58 -11.54
N ASP A 33 -13.31 -13.15 -12.01
CA ASP A 33 -14.59 -13.32 -11.32
C ASP A 33 -15.04 -14.79 -11.19
N GLU A 34 -14.46 -15.69 -12.01
CA GLU A 34 -14.69 -17.12 -11.94
C GLU A 34 -13.59 -17.88 -11.20
N ALA A 35 -12.55 -17.18 -10.71
CA ALA A 35 -11.39 -17.83 -10.08
C ALA A 35 -11.65 -18.29 -8.63
N GLY A 36 -12.67 -17.74 -7.96
CA GLY A 36 -13.03 -18.12 -6.59
C GLY A 36 -13.30 -19.61 -6.44
N GLY A 37 -12.70 -20.24 -5.41
CA GLY A 37 -12.80 -21.68 -5.14
C GLY A 37 -11.92 -22.57 -6.01
N ARG A 38 -11.21 -22.02 -7.01
CA ARG A 38 -10.26 -22.79 -7.84
C ARG A 38 -8.88 -22.84 -7.20
N ILE A 39 -8.06 -23.76 -7.70
CA ILE A 39 -6.69 -23.97 -7.19
C ILE A 39 -5.72 -23.30 -8.16
N ALA A 40 -4.81 -22.45 -7.62
CA ALA A 40 -3.76 -21.82 -8.40
C ALA A 40 -2.86 -22.89 -9.05
N ALA A 41 -2.78 -22.92 -10.38
CA ALA A 41 -1.94 -23.86 -11.13
C ALA A 41 -0.44 -23.52 -11.02
N GLY A 42 -0.12 -22.25 -10.74
CA GLY A 42 1.24 -21.74 -10.57
C GLY A 42 1.27 -20.67 -9.50
N THR A 43 2.48 -20.27 -9.09
CA THR A 43 2.69 -19.16 -8.17
C THR A 43 2.26 -17.84 -8.82
N LEU A 44 1.40 -17.10 -8.13
CA LEU A 44 0.92 -15.77 -8.53
C LEU A 44 1.73 -14.71 -7.81
N SER A 45 2.32 -13.79 -8.56
CA SER A 45 3.05 -12.67 -8.00
C SER A 45 2.47 -11.33 -8.46
N ALA A 46 2.61 -10.31 -7.62
CA ALA A 46 2.19 -8.96 -7.94
C ALA A 46 2.97 -8.42 -9.14
N ARG A 47 2.26 -7.85 -10.12
CA ARG A 47 2.88 -7.27 -11.33
C ARG A 47 3.35 -5.84 -11.11
N MET A 48 2.84 -5.16 -10.10
CA MET A 48 3.13 -3.76 -9.77
C MET A 48 3.09 -3.55 -8.27
N ASP A 49 3.70 -2.46 -7.82
CA ASP A 49 3.60 -2.01 -6.45
C ASP A 49 2.16 -1.54 -6.13
N GLN A 50 1.70 -1.81 -4.92
CA GLN A 50 0.43 -1.31 -4.40
C GLN A 50 0.69 -0.64 -3.04
N PRO A 51 0.44 0.69 -2.92
CA PRO A 51 0.12 1.63 -4.00
C PRO A 51 1.30 1.81 -4.99
N PRO A 52 1.05 2.30 -6.22
CA PRO A 52 2.11 2.43 -7.24
C PRO A 52 3.03 3.65 -7.04
N PHE A 53 2.73 4.55 -6.12
CA PHE A 53 3.50 5.75 -5.75
C PHE A 53 3.26 6.11 -4.28
N ASP A 54 4.15 6.93 -3.71
CA ASP A 54 3.95 7.51 -2.39
C ASP A 54 2.78 8.47 -2.42
N ARG A 55 1.85 8.34 -1.45
CA ARG A 55 0.61 9.12 -1.43
C ARG A 55 0.23 9.61 -0.04
N SER A 56 -0.60 10.64 0.01
CA SER A 56 -1.18 11.12 1.26
C SER A 56 -2.35 10.24 1.71
N PRO A 57 -2.41 9.80 2.97
CA PRO A 57 -3.60 9.20 3.58
C PRO A 57 -4.60 10.23 4.10
N PHE A 58 -4.24 11.53 4.13
CA PHE A 58 -5.03 12.61 4.71
C PHE A 58 -5.11 13.82 3.79
N ASP A 59 -6.12 14.66 3.98
CA ASP A 59 -6.17 16.01 3.46
C ASP A 59 -5.24 16.91 4.31
N GLY A 60 -4.39 17.68 3.65
CA GLY A 60 -3.40 18.48 4.36
C GLY A 60 -2.39 19.17 3.47
N TYR A 61 -1.14 19.20 3.92
CA TYR A 61 -0.03 19.82 3.21
C TYR A 61 1.19 18.90 3.17
N ALA A 62 1.65 18.58 1.97
CA ALA A 62 2.93 17.93 1.77
C ALA A 62 4.06 18.98 1.95
N LEU A 63 5.09 18.61 2.70
CA LEU A 63 6.11 19.53 3.22
C LEU A 63 7.48 18.84 3.22
N HIS A 64 8.52 19.66 3.31
CA HIS A 64 9.80 19.22 3.87
C HIS A 64 9.70 19.28 5.39
N SER A 65 9.87 18.17 6.09
CA SER A 65 9.74 18.10 7.56
C SER A 65 10.68 19.08 8.28
N ALA A 66 11.86 19.33 7.70
CA ALA A 66 12.83 20.30 8.22
C ALA A 66 12.26 21.72 8.32
N ASP A 67 11.38 22.13 7.40
CA ASP A 67 10.75 23.46 7.40
C ASP A 67 9.73 23.62 8.55
N THR A 68 9.34 22.54 9.21
CA THR A 68 8.35 22.55 10.29
C THR A 68 8.97 22.53 11.69
N ALA A 69 10.29 22.40 11.81
CA ALA A 69 10.98 22.08 13.06
C ALA A 69 10.66 23.03 14.24
N SER A 70 10.37 24.31 13.98
CA SER A 70 10.01 25.31 14.99
C SER A 70 8.52 25.56 15.13
N ALA A 71 7.66 24.84 14.34
CA ALA A 71 6.23 25.09 14.32
C ALA A 71 5.55 24.67 15.62
N SER A 72 4.78 25.56 16.19
CA SER A 72 3.88 25.30 17.32
C SER A 72 2.64 26.20 17.22
N ARG A 73 1.67 26.03 18.10
CA ARG A 73 0.49 26.92 18.14
C ARG A 73 0.88 28.34 18.59
N GLU A 74 1.90 28.47 19.43
CA GLU A 74 2.41 29.77 19.95
C GLU A 74 3.31 30.46 18.92
N THR A 75 4.03 29.67 18.13
CA THR A 75 4.97 30.15 17.10
C THR A 75 4.69 29.40 15.77
N PRO A 76 3.63 29.76 15.05
CA PRO A 76 3.33 29.12 13.78
C PRO A 76 4.42 29.39 12.74
N VAL A 77 4.70 28.40 11.90
CA VAL A 77 5.53 28.58 10.69
C VAL A 77 4.59 28.84 9.52
N THR A 78 4.86 29.91 8.75
CA THR A 78 4.07 30.26 7.56
C THR A 78 4.85 29.92 6.31
N LEU A 79 4.24 29.13 5.41
CA LEU A 79 4.84 28.75 4.13
C LEU A 79 3.92 29.13 2.97
N PRO A 80 4.46 29.54 1.80
CA PRO A 80 3.67 29.70 0.58
C PRO A 80 3.17 28.35 0.07
N VAL A 81 1.93 28.29 -0.39
CA VAL A 81 1.32 27.13 -1.05
C VAL A 81 1.54 27.26 -2.54
N THR A 82 2.42 26.44 -3.10
CA THR A 82 2.84 26.54 -4.52
C THR A 82 2.19 25.50 -5.43
N MET A 83 1.55 24.49 -4.83
CA MET A 83 0.89 23.39 -5.55
C MET A 83 -0.43 23.01 -4.86
N LYS A 84 -1.37 22.49 -5.69
CA LYS A 84 -2.58 21.79 -5.22
C LYS A 84 -2.65 20.45 -5.93
N LEU A 85 -2.73 19.37 -5.15
CA LEU A 85 -2.66 17.99 -5.66
C LEU A 85 -3.88 17.19 -5.20
N TYR A 86 -4.54 16.57 -6.16
CA TYR A 86 -5.72 15.74 -5.97
C TYR A 86 -5.43 14.29 -6.35
N ALA A 87 -6.28 13.36 -5.91
CA ALA A 87 -6.21 11.98 -6.37
C ALA A 87 -6.35 11.91 -7.90
N GLY A 88 -5.37 11.26 -8.55
CA GLY A 88 -5.29 11.16 -10.01
C GLY A 88 -4.38 12.19 -10.67
N ASP A 89 -3.91 13.20 -9.93
CA ASP A 89 -2.91 14.13 -10.44
C ASP A 89 -1.53 13.47 -10.58
N ALA A 90 -0.67 14.10 -11.41
CA ALA A 90 0.77 13.82 -11.48
C ALA A 90 1.52 15.13 -11.18
N PRO A 91 2.29 15.20 -10.07
CA PRO A 91 3.07 16.41 -9.78
C PRO A 91 4.00 16.75 -10.94
N ALA A 92 3.90 17.98 -11.46
CA ALA A 92 4.67 18.43 -12.63
C ALA A 92 6.12 18.83 -12.30
N SER A 93 6.41 19.09 -11.03
CA SER A 93 7.73 19.54 -10.55
C SER A 93 7.95 19.16 -9.09
N PRO A 94 9.21 19.10 -8.64
CA PRO A 94 9.53 18.96 -7.21
C PRO A 94 8.96 20.11 -6.38
N LEU A 95 8.64 19.83 -5.10
CA LEU A 95 8.27 20.86 -4.13
C LEU A 95 9.52 21.62 -3.69
N PRO A 96 9.60 22.95 -3.89
CA PRO A 96 10.73 23.74 -3.40
C PRO A 96 10.81 23.75 -1.87
N ALA A 97 12.02 23.78 -1.32
CA ALA A 97 12.22 23.99 0.12
C ALA A 97 11.59 25.32 0.56
N GLY A 98 11.05 25.36 1.79
CA GLY A 98 10.33 26.51 2.30
C GLY A 98 8.95 26.75 1.68
N CYS A 99 8.41 25.75 0.96
CA CYS A 99 7.08 25.79 0.35
C CYS A 99 6.21 24.60 0.83
N ALA A 100 4.90 24.75 0.64
CA ALA A 100 3.91 23.73 0.93
C ALA A 100 3.15 23.36 -0.37
N ALA A 101 2.77 22.09 -0.49
CA ALA A 101 1.80 21.63 -1.48
C ALA A 101 0.51 21.24 -0.77
N ARG A 102 -0.61 21.91 -1.08
CA ARG A 102 -1.92 21.44 -0.63
C ARG A 102 -2.19 20.08 -1.25
N ILE A 103 -2.45 19.07 -0.43
CA ILE A 103 -2.61 17.69 -0.88
C ILE A 103 -3.88 17.09 -0.31
N MET A 104 -4.61 16.34 -1.14
CA MET A 104 -5.81 15.61 -0.75
C MET A 104 -5.52 14.13 -0.59
N THR A 105 -6.36 13.45 0.17
CA THR A 105 -6.32 12.01 0.38
C THR A 105 -6.20 11.25 -0.95
N GLY A 106 -5.22 10.37 -1.05
CA GLY A 106 -4.95 9.58 -2.26
C GLY A 106 -4.10 10.27 -3.32
N ALA A 107 -3.82 11.57 -3.18
CA ALA A 107 -2.96 12.30 -4.10
C ALA A 107 -1.48 11.88 -3.95
N PRO A 108 -0.71 11.86 -5.06
CA PRO A 108 0.71 11.53 -5.03
C PRO A 108 1.52 12.61 -4.29
N LEU A 109 2.49 12.14 -3.51
CA LEU A 109 3.45 13.03 -2.84
C LEU A 109 4.39 13.63 -3.89
N PRO A 110 4.58 14.97 -3.95
CA PRO A 110 5.51 15.56 -4.89
C PRO A 110 6.95 15.25 -4.47
N GLU A 111 7.85 15.11 -5.45
CA GLU A 111 9.28 14.96 -5.18
C GLU A 111 9.78 16.11 -4.28
N GLY A 112 10.64 15.79 -3.32
CA GLY A 112 11.15 16.73 -2.31
C GLY A 112 10.34 16.75 -1.02
N ALA A 113 9.02 16.57 -1.06
CA ALA A 113 8.24 16.40 0.17
C ALA A 113 8.55 15.05 0.83
N ASP A 114 8.67 15.06 2.15
CA ASP A 114 8.96 13.86 2.95
C ASP A 114 7.92 13.58 4.04
N CYS A 115 6.88 14.42 4.16
CA CYS A 115 5.82 14.28 5.15
C CYS A 115 4.53 14.97 4.71
N VAL A 116 3.41 14.65 5.40
CA VAL A 116 2.13 15.34 5.22
C VAL A 116 1.61 15.80 6.58
N LEU A 117 1.47 17.12 6.78
CA LEU A 117 0.79 17.69 7.94
C LEU A 117 -0.71 17.75 7.66
N MET A 118 -1.51 17.16 8.55
CA MET A 118 -2.97 17.16 8.42
C MET A 118 -3.51 18.59 8.49
N GLN A 119 -4.55 18.90 7.71
CA GLN A 119 -5.11 20.25 7.64
C GLN A 119 -5.62 20.78 8.99
N GLU A 120 -6.03 19.90 9.91
CA GLU A 120 -6.50 20.23 11.26
C GLU A 120 -5.39 20.83 12.15
N LEU A 121 -4.14 20.68 11.74
CA LEU A 121 -2.97 21.26 12.38
C LEU A 121 -2.46 22.51 11.67
N THR A 122 -3.32 23.15 10.88
CA THR A 122 -3.03 24.36 10.09
C THR A 122 -4.22 25.32 10.11
N ASP A 123 -4.06 26.49 9.49
CA ASP A 123 -5.16 27.43 9.22
C ASP A 123 -5.94 27.10 7.93
N SER A 124 -5.59 26.04 7.24
CA SER A 124 -6.15 25.63 5.95
C SER A 124 -5.98 26.68 4.83
N GLY A 125 -4.91 27.47 4.87
CA GLY A 125 -4.65 28.56 3.93
C GLY A 125 -4.42 28.10 2.50
N GLU A 126 -4.88 28.90 1.53
CA GLU A 126 -4.88 28.57 0.10
C GLU A 126 -3.65 29.08 -0.68
N GLU A 127 -3.16 30.26 -0.32
CA GLU A 127 -1.97 30.91 -0.92
C GLU A 127 -0.75 30.79 0.00
N THR A 128 -0.98 30.87 1.29
CA THR A 128 -0.01 30.63 2.36
C THR A 128 -0.69 29.78 3.43
N VAL A 129 0.07 28.96 4.13
CA VAL A 129 -0.44 28.14 5.23
C VAL A 129 0.35 28.35 6.50
N GLN A 130 -0.35 28.47 7.63
CA GLN A 130 0.25 28.49 8.96
C GLN A 130 0.24 27.07 9.54
N LEU A 131 1.42 26.60 9.89
CA LEU A 131 1.63 25.27 10.47
C LEU A 131 1.69 25.40 11.99
N TYR A 132 0.84 24.67 12.71
CA TYR A 132 0.72 24.71 14.17
C TYR A 132 1.44 23.57 14.89
N ALA A 133 2.13 22.71 14.15
CA ALA A 133 2.89 21.61 14.73
C ALA A 133 4.09 21.23 13.84
N ALA A 134 5.18 20.81 14.49
CA ALA A 134 6.27 20.14 13.81
C ALA A 134 5.87 18.70 13.45
N ILE A 135 6.39 18.20 12.33
CA ILE A 135 6.15 16.85 11.86
C ILE A 135 7.49 16.17 11.53
N LYS A 136 7.55 14.84 11.75
CA LYS A 136 8.76 14.06 11.49
C LYS A 136 8.85 13.65 10.03
N PRO A 137 10.08 13.38 9.52
CA PRO A 137 10.25 12.75 8.21
C PRO A 137 9.43 11.47 8.11
N GLN A 138 8.85 11.22 6.93
CA GLN A 138 8.05 10.04 6.58
C GLN A 138 6.71 9.91 7.33
N GLN A 139 6.38 10.85 8.19
CA GLN A 139 5.11 10.81 8.92
C GLN A 139 3.94 11.13 7.98
N ASN A 140 2.86 10.35 8.11
CA ASN A 140 1.64 10.48 7.30
C ASN A 140 1.88 10.31 5.79
N VAL A 141 2.77 9.40 5.41
CA VAL A 141 3.01 8.98 4.03
C VAL A 141 2.69 7.51 3.90
N VAL A 142 1.88 7.15 2.91
CA VAL A 142 1.70 5.76 2.47
C VAL A 142 2.68 5.51 1.34
N PHE A 143 3.67 4.66 1.60
CA PHE A 143 4.75 4.42 0.66
C PHE A 143 4.35 3.51 -0.49
N ARG A 144 4.94 3.75 -1.64
CA ARG A 144 4.90 2.86 -2.80
C ARG A 144 5.23 1.42 -2.39
N GLY A 145 4.40 0.48 -2.81
CA GLY A 145 4.59 -0.94 -2.49
C GLY A 145 4.37 -1.31 -1.02
N GLY A 146 3.86 -0.37 -0.19
CA GLY A 146 3.66 -0.59 1.24
C GLY A 146 2.64 -1.69 1.56
N ASP A 147 1.64 -1.87 0.71
CA ASP A 147 0.66 -2.96 0.86
C ASP A 147 1.16 -4.24 0.19
N ILE A 148 1.60 -4.13 -1.08
CA ILE A 148 2.13 -5.25 -1.87
C ILE A 148 3.24 -4.71 -2.79
N ALA A 149 4.46 -5.23 -2.66
CA ALA A 149 5.56 -4.89 -3.56
C ALA A 149 5.48 -5.68 -4.87
N ALA A 150 5.91 -5.07 -5.98
CA ALA A 150 6.07 -5.77 -7.26
C ALA A 150 6.96 -7.02 -7.08
N GLY A 151 6.52 -8.16 -7.63
CA GLY A 151 7.19 -9.45 -7.47
C GLY A 151 6.84 -10.22 -6.18
N ALA A 152 6.15 -9.60 -5.22
CA ALA A 152 5.70 -10.32 -4.02
C ALA A 152 4.73 -11.46 -4.40
N VAL A 153 4.89 -12.59 -3.75
CA VAL A 153 4.01 -13.75 -3.95
C VAL A 153 2.66 -13.46 -3.30
N ILE A 154 1.60 -13.50 -4.10
CA ILE A 154 0.20 -13.34 -3.67
C ILE A 154 -0.40 -14.69 -3.29
N ALA A 155 -0.12 -15.72 -4.09
CA ALA A 155 -0.57 -17.09 -3.84
C ALA A 155 0.44 -18.08 -4.40
N GLU A 156 0.74 -19.12 -3.63
CA GLU A 156 1.56 -20.23 -4.08
C GLU A 156 0.76 -21.20 -4.97
N ALA A 157 1.47 -21.93 -5.84
CA ALA A 157 0.85 -23.04 -6.57
C ALA A 157 0.18 -24.03 -5.61
N GLY A 158 -1.05 -24.43 -5.91
CA GLY A 158 -1.85 -25.30 -5.04
C GLY A 158 -2.72 -24.56 -4.03
N THR A 159 -2.64 -23.23 -3.93
CA THR A 159 -3.51 -22.43 -3.07
C THR A 159 -4.93 -22.37 -3.64
N VAL A 160 -5.93 -22.57 -2.79
CA VAL A 160 -7.34 -22.29 -3.14
C VAL A 160 -7.56 -20.79 -3.14
N LEU A 161 -8.03 -20.25 -4.26
CA LEU A 161 -8.31 -18.82 -4.44
C LEU A 161 -9.66 -18.48 -3.78
N ALA A 162 -9.70 -17.45 -2.93
CA ALA A 162 -10.88 -17.03 -2.17
C ALA A 162 -11.29 -15.60 -2.56
#